data_46ae37d5390db5fa84fc5217e3190bb6
#
_entry.id   46ae37d5390db5fa84fc5217e3190bb6
#
_cell.length_a   1.000
_cell.length_b   1.000
_cell.length_c   1.000
_cell.angle_alpha   90.00
_cell.angle_beta   90.00
_cell.angle_gamma   90.00
#
_symmetry.space_group_name_H-M   'P 1'
#
loop_
_entity.id
_entity.type
_entity.pdbx_description
1 polymer ?
#
loop_
_entity_poly.entity_id
_entity_poly.type
_entity_poly.pdbx_seq_one_letter_code
_entity_poly.pdbx_strand_id
1 'polypeptide(L)'
;MNKDDDLPENGPEDPEENNREDEPDDPDLFNDIDDMFDDDDDDMFDPASIRADEALKEEDRRIHEMPLYQSAENIRKLTSALVETFTEKKDKLMMKEQMLMNAFMLGPKIAGAEGGDLYTLRMENAVIIKIHARDLLTQTSFCKIEKLSNPEYLQLLRDEIENFQETVCRMGKGV
;
A
#
# COMPACT_ATOMS: atom_id res chain seq x y z
N MET A 1 9.50 63.56 0.44
CA MET A 1 8.54 63.65 1.54
C MET A 1 8.36 62.21 2.05
N ASN A 2 9.24 61.89 2.97
CA ASN A 2 9.37 60.58 3.59
C ASN A 2 8.17 60.35 4.53
N LYS A 3 7.65 59.14 4.50
CA LYS A 3 6.92 58.59 5.66
C LYS A 3 7.46 57.20 5.88
N ASP A 4 8.28 57.12 6.87
CA ASP A 4 8.72 55.95 7.59
C ASP A 4 7.50 55.42 8.36
N ASP A 5 6.98 54.25 7.99
CA ASP A 5 5.99 53.51 8.79
C ASP A 5 6.73 52.51 9.64
N ASP A 6 6.98 52.88 10.89
CA ASP A 6 7.45 52.03 11.97
C ASP A 6 6.43 50.92 12.26
N LEU A 7 6.82 49.68 12.02
CA LEU A 7 6.11 48.53 12.54
C LEU A 7 6.59 48.19 13.95
N PRO A 8 5.70 47.99 14.91
CA PRO A 8 6.08 47.65 16.27
C PRO A 8 6.53 46.19 16.35
N GLU A 9 7.78 45.99 16.74
CA GLU A 9 8.29 44.75 17.28
C GLU A 9 7.65 44.51 18.66
N ASN A 10 6.66 43.66 18.71
CA ASN A 10 6.24 42.98 19.93
C ASN A 10 5.72 41.60 19.57
N GLY A 11 6.63 40.63 19.53
CA GLY A 11 6.29 39.23 19.62
C GLY A 11 5.79 38.91 21.03
N PRO A 12 4.78 38.06 21.17
CA PRO A 12 4.36 37.60 22.49
C PRO A 12 5.45 36.74 23.11
N GLU A 13 5.86 37.15 24.31
CA GLU A 13 6.70 36.37 25.21
C GLU A 13 5.95 35.06 25.54
N ASP A 14 6.57 33.93 25.26
CA ASP A 14 6.13 32.61 25.66
C ASP A 14 6.41 32.41 27.16
N PRO A 15 5.41 32.34 28.04
CA PRO A 15 5.61 31.98 29.42
C PRO A 15 5.19 30.53 29.66
N GLU A 16 5.90 29.56 29.16
CA GLU A 16 5.84 28.19 29.68
C GLU A 16 7.24 27.57 29.76
N GLU A 17 8.02 28.08 30.71
CA GLU A 17 9.04 27.32 31.38
C GLU A 17 8.34 26.14 32.08
N ASN A 18 8.29 25.01 31.34
CA ASN A 18 7.79 23.74 31.83
C ASN A 18 8.73 23.25 32.93
N ASN A 19 8.42 23.54 34.19
CA ASN A 19 8.94 22.88 35.37
C ASN A 19 8.65 21.39 35.25
N ARG A 20 9.52 20.66 34.58
CA ARG A 20 9.65 19.22 34.80
C ARG A 20 10.28 19.07 36.16
N GLU A 21 9.44 18.90 37.17
CA GLU A 21 9.85 18.33 38.43
C GLU A 21 10.51 17.00 38.10
N ASP A 22 11.78 16.86 38.50
CA ASP A 22 12.53 15.62 38.42
C ASP A 22 11.72 14.57 39.20
N GLU A 23 10.95 13.75 38.48
CA GLU A 23 10.36 12.56 39.08
C GLU A 23 11.54 11.69 39.54
N PRO A 24 11.54 11.26 40.82
CA PRO A 24 12.61 10.40 41.30
C PRO A 24 12.65 9.13 40.47
N ASP A 25 13.83 8.81 39.93
CA ASP A 25 14.13 7.52 39.32
C ASP A 25 13.72 6.43 40.33
N ASP A 26 12.57 5.84 40.11
CA ASP A 26 12.11 4.69 40.90
C ASP A 26 12.84 3.45 40.33
N PRO A 27 13.87 2.94 41.04
CA PRO A 27 14.66 1.82 40.54
C PRO A 27 13.87 0.51 40.51
N ASP A 28 12.67 0.49 41.10
CA ASP A 28 11.83 -0.71 41.16
C ASP A 28 10.87 -0.82 39.97
N LEU A 29 10.75 0.24 39.14
CA LEU A 29 9.84 0.23 37.97
C LEU A 29 10.22 -0.77 36.89
N PHE A 30 11.48 -1.23 36.87
CA PHE A 30 11.98 -2.18 35.87
C PHE A 30 12.16 -3.61 36.43
N ASN A 31 12.03 -3.82 37.73
CA ASN A 31 12.17 -5.16 38.32
C ASN A 31 10.96 -6.08 38.04
N ASP A 32 9.78 -5.50 37.79
CA ASP A 32 8.57 -6.29 37.50
C ASP A 32 8.51 -6.74 36.01
N ILE A 33 9.45 -6.27 35.15
CA ILE A 33 9.44 -6.62 33.73
C ILE A 33 10.05 -8.01 33.50
N ASP A 34 10.99 -8.44 34.32
CA ASP A 34 11.62 -9.76 34.18
C ASP A 34 10.64 -10.92 34.48
N ASP A 35 9.67 -10.71 35.40
CA ASP A 35 8.61 -11.69 35.67
C ASP A 35 7.52 -11.74 34.58
N MET A 36 7.50 -10.78 33.67
CA MET A 36 6.51 -10.71 32.58
C MET A 36 6.91 -11.55 31.35
N PHE A 37 8.15 -12.01 31.31
CA PHE A 37 8.72 -12.85 30.23
C PHE A 37 9.07 -14.27 30.67
N ASP A 38 8.69 -14.64 31.88
CA ASP A 38 8.74 -16.05 32.31
C ASP A 38 7.50 -16.80 31.76
N ASP A 39 7.28 -16.61 30.44
CA ASP A 39 6.37 -17.44 29.67
C ASP A 39 6.97 -18.82 29.60
N ASP A 40 6.34 -19.72 30.29
CA ASP A 40 6.51 -21.17 30.11
C ASP A 40 6.40 -21.48 28.61
N ASP A 41 7.55 -21.57 27.91
CA ASP A 41 7.73 -21.94 26.49
C ASP A 41 7.17 -23.33 26.13
N ASP A 42 6.37 -23.95 27.03
CA ASP A 42 5.74 -25.25 26.81
C ASP A 42 4.51 -25.24 25.88
N ASP A 43 3.98 -24.04 25.48
CA ASP A 43 2.83 -23.92 24.57
C ASP A 43 3.20 -23.89 23.08
N MET A 44 4.49 -24.13 22.73
CA MET A 44 4.95 -24.08 21.34
C MET A 44 4.37 -25.20 20.43
N PHE A 45 3.55 -26.10 20.99
CA PHE A 45 2.91 -27.21 20.26
C PHE A 45 1.41 -27.32 20.51
N ASP A 46 0.67 -26.19 20.42
CA ASP A 46 -0.79 -26.29 20.42
C ASP A 46 -1.26 -26.82 19.05
N PRO A 47 -1.91 -27.99 19.00
CA PRO A 47 -2.47 -28.53 17.75
C PRO A 47 -3.49 -27.62 17.08
N ALA A 48 -4.09 -26.68 17.82
CA ALA A 48 -5.02 -25.70 17.27
C ALA A 48 -4.29 -24.59 16.49
N SER A 49 -3.13 -24.14 16.97
CA SER A 49 -2.30 -23.15 16.27
C SER A 49 -1.74 -23.72 14.97
N ILE A 50 -1.30 -24.99 14.96
CA ILE A 50 -0.82 -25.66 13.75
C ILE A 50 -1.91 -25.77 12.70
N ARG A 51 -3.15 -26.12 13.10
CA ARG A 51 -4.29 -26.20 12.17
C ARG A 51 -4.69 -24.83 11.63
N ALA A 52 -4.61 -23.78 12.46
CA ALA A 52 -4.85 -22.41 12.02
C ALA A 52 -3.82 -21.98 10.98
N ASP A 53 -2.54 -22.30 11.19
CA ASP A 53 -1.47 -22.01 10.25
C ASP A 53 -1.63 -22.76 8.92
N GLU A 54 -2.05 -24.01 8.96
CA GLU A 54 -2.32 -24.80 7.76
C GLU A 54 -3.52 -24.23 6.98
N ALA A 55 -4.58 -23.83 7.67
CA ALA A 55 -5.75 -23.20 7.05
C ALA A 55 -5.39 -21.87 6.38
N LEU A 56 -4.60 -21.03 7.04
CA LEU A 56 -4.10 -19.77 6.47
C LEU A 56 -3.23 -20.00 5.24
N LYS A 57 -2.33 -20.97 5.26
CA LYS A 57 -1.49 -21.33 4.11
C LYS A 57 -2.32 -21.83 2.93
N GLU A 58 -3.39 -22.61 3.20
CA GLU A 58 -4.28 -23.10 2.17
C GLU A 58 -5.09 -21.96 1.54
N GLU A 59 -5.58 -21.04 2.36
CA GLU A 59 -6.29 -19.84 1.87
C GLU A 59 -5.38 -18.95 1.03
N ASP A 60 -4.15 -18.71 1.48
CA ASP A 60 -3.15 -17.95 0.74
C ASP A 60 -2.85 -18.61 -0.62
N ARG A 61 -2.66 -19.93 -0.63
CA ARG A 61 -2.46 -20.69 -1.87
C ARG A 61 -3.66 -20.52 -2.81
N ARG A 62 -4.89 -20.66 -2.31
CA ARG A 62 -6.11 -20.49 -3.09
C ARG A 62 -6.20 -19.11 -3.73
N ILE A 63 -5.86 -18.06 -2.98
CA ILE A 63 -5.86 -16.68 -3.48
C ILE A 63 -4.82 -16.51 -4.60
N HIS A 64 -3.60 -17.02 -4.40
CA HIS A 64 -2.52 -16.94 -5.39
C HIS A 64 -2.79 -17.72 -6.68
N GLU A 65 -3.59 -18.79 -6.62
CA GLU A 65 -4.01 -19.56 -7.78
C GLU A 65 -5.18 -18.93 -8.55
N MET A 66 -5.84 -17.90 -8.00
CA MET A 66 -6.95 -17.23 -8.68
C MET A 66 -6.48 -16.52 -9.96
N PRO A 67 -7.22 -16.68 -11.09
CA PRO A 67 -6.88 -16.02 -12.34
C PRO A 67 -6.76 -14.50 -12.23
N LEU A 68 -7.60 -13.86 -11.39
CA LEU A 68 -7.55 -12.42 -11.15
C LEU A 68 -6.26 -12.00 -10.43
N TYR A 69 -5.84 -12.77 -9.41
CA TYR A 69 -4.59 -12.51 -8.70
C TYR A 69 -3.38 -12.70 -9.62
N GLN A 70 -3.37 -13.74 -10.43
CA GLN A 70 -2.31 -13.99 -11.41
C GLN A 70 -2.21 -12.87 -12.46
N SER A 71 -3.35 -12.34 -12.93
CA SER A 71 -3.36 -11.18 -13.83
C SER A 71 -2.81 -9.93 -13.15
N ALA A 72 -3.15 -9.67 -11.88
CA ALA A 72 -2.55 -8.58 -11.09
C ALA A 72 -1.03 -8.73 -10.97
N GLU A 73 -0.54 -9.94 -10.72
CA GLU A 73 0.91 -10.23 -10.68
C GLU A 73 1.59 -10.01 -12.04
N ASN A 74 0.93 -10.34 -13.13
CA ASN A 74 1.44 -10.05 -14.47
C ASN A 74 1.52 -8.54 -14.72
N ILE A 75 0.48 -7.79 -14.37
CA ILE A 75 0.49 -6.31 -14.44
C ILE A 75 1.65 -5.76 -13.62
N ARG A 76 1.86 -6.25 -12.40
CA ARG A 76 2.97 -5.82 -11.54
C ARG A 76 4.32 -6.05 -12.20
N LYS A 77 4.56 -7.26 -12.75
CA LYS A 77 5.81 -7.61 -13.44
C LYS A 77 6.04 -6.77 -14.69
N LEU A 78 5.00 -6.61 -15.53
CA LEU A 78 5.08 -5.78 -16.72
C LEU A 78 5.33 -4.32 -16.40
N THR A 79 4.66 -3.78 -15.37
CA THR A 79 4.88 -2.40 -14.91
C THR A 79 6.31 -2.21 -14.42
N SER A 80 6.82 -3.13 -13.58
CA SER A 80 8.21 -3.06 -13.09
C SER A 80 9.22 -3.07 -14.23
N ALA A 81 9.08 -3.99 -15.19
CA ALA A 81 9.97 -4.05 -16.35
C ALA A 81 9.87 -2.80 -17.24
N LEU A 82 8.67 -2.26 -17.40
CA LEU A 82 8.43 -1.05 -18.20
C LEU A 82 9.11 0.18 -17.60
N VAL A 83 8.90 0.42 -16.30
CA VAL A 83 9.41 1.63 -15.62
C VAL A 83 10.93 1.63 -15.47
N GLU A 84 11.59 0.47 -15.50
CA GLU A 84 13.05 0.39 -15.56
C GLU A 84 13.61 0.99 -16.85
N THR A 85 12.83 1.02 -17.92
CA THR A 85 13.21 1.64 -19.19
C THR A 85 13.05 3.16 -19.22
N PHE A 86 12.44 3.76 -18.19
CA PHE A 86 12.20 5.18 -18.14
C PHE A 86 13.52 5.95 -17.94
N THR A 87 13.63 7.06 -18.68
CA THR A 87 14.75 7.99 -18.49
C THR A 87 14.37 8.98 -17.39
N GLU A 88 15.07 8.98 -16.26
CA GLU A 88 14.81 9.86 -15.11
C GLU A 88 14.66 11.36 -15.49
N LYS A 89 15.47 11.82 -16.44
CA LYS A 89 15.38 13.21 -16.94
C LYS A 89 14.05 13.57 -17.60
N LYS A 90 13.30 12.57 -18.07
CA LYS A 90 12.00 12.74 -18.73
C LYS A 90 10.83 12.53 -17.79
N ASP A 91 11.04 11.78 -16.72
CA ASP A 91 10.00 11.46 -15.74
C ASP A 91 9.84 12.56 -14.69
N LYS A 92 9.42 13.75 -15.15
CA LYS A 92 9.23 14.92 -14.28
C LYS A 92 8.07 14.82 -13.32
N LEU A 93 7.13 13.93 -13.57
CA LEU A 93 5.92 13.74 -12.75
C LEU A 93 5.97 12.50 -11.87
N MET A 94 7.16 11.92 -11.69
CA MET A 94 7.36 10.71 -10.89
C MET A 94 6.41 9.57 -11.31
N MET A 95 6.22 9.43 -12.62
CA MET A 95 5.29 8.45 -13.19
C MET A 95 5.70 7.02 -12.86
N LYS A 96 7.02 6.78 -12.77
CA LYS A 96 7.61 5.51 -12.35
C LYS A 96 7.05 5.06 -10.99
N GLU A 97 7.16 5.91 -9.99
CA GLU A 97 6.73 5.62 -8.63
C GLU A 97 5.22 5.43 -8.54
N GLN A 98 4.47 6.29 -9.23
CA GLN A 98 3.01 6.22 -9.24
C GLN A 98 2.50 4.95 -9.91
N MET A 99 3.09 4.54 -11.05
CA MET A 99 2.73 3.30 -11.73
C MET A 99 3.06 2.08 -10.89
N LEU A 100 4.24 2.05 -10.26
CA LEU A 100 4.62 0.98 -9.35
C LEU A 100 3.65 0.87 -8.18
N MET A 101 3.33 1.99 -7.51
CA MET A 101 2.38 1.99 -6.40
C MET A 101 1.03 1.40 -6.81
N ASN A 102 0.46 1.86 -7.94
CA ASN A 102 -0.82 1.36 -8.41
C ASN A 102 -0.79 -0.13 -8.75
N ALA A 103 0.28 -0.60 -9.41
CA ALA A 103 0.44 -2.01 -9.75
C ALA A 103 0.60 -2.90 -8.52
N PHE A 104 1.40 -2.47 -7.53
CA PHE A 104 1.63 -3.21 -6.28
C PHE A 104 0.39 -3.30 -5.39
N MET A 105 -0.53 -2.34 -5.47
CA MET A 105 -1.74 -2.34 -4.67
C MET A 105 -2.79 -3.36 -5.14
N LEU A 106 -2.74 -3.84 -6.38
CA LEU A 106 -3.76 -4.74 -6.92
C LEU A 106 -3.81 -6.08 -6.18
N GLY A 107 -2.67 -6.76 -6.03
CA GLY A 107 -2.60 -8.08 -5.37
C GLY A 107 -3.13 -8.08 -3.93
N PRO A 108 -2.60 -7.25 -3.02
CA PRO A 108 -3.07 -7.17 -1.64
C PRO A 108 -4.56 -6.82 -1.52
N LYS A 109 -5.09 -5.99 -2.44
CA LYS A 109 -6.51 -5.62 -2.43
C LYS A 109 -7.40 -6.77 -2.91
N ILE A 110 -6.92 -7.60 -3.85
CA ILE A 110 -7.62 -8.84 -4.23
C ILE A 110 -7.63 -9.81 -3.06
N ALA A 111 -6.49 -10.03 -2.41
CA ALA A 111 -6.41 -10.88 -1.24
C ALA A 111 -7.36 -10.42 -0.12
N GLY A 112 -7.38 -9.11 0.18
CA GLY A 112 -8.31 -8.56 1.17
C GLY A 112 -9.79 -8.58 0.75
N ALA A 113 -10.09 -8.69 -0.54
CA ALA A 113 -11.47 -8.87 -1.01
C ALA A 113 -11.93 -10.32 -0.89
N GLU A 114 -11.03 -11.30 -1.00
CA GLU A 114 -11.35 -12.72 -0.98
C GLU A 114 -11.22 -13.35 0.41
N GLY A 115 -10.26 -12.91 1.23
CA GLY A 115 -9.99 -13.43 2.59
C GLY A 115 -10.92 -12.87 3.67
N GLY A 116 -11.80 -11.92 3.36
CA GLY A 116 -12.64 -11.27 4.37
C GLY A 116 -14.11 -11.71 4.29
N ASP A 117 -14.72 -12.04 5.44
CA ASP A 117 -16.15 -12.37 5.54
C ASP A 117 -17.07 -11.12 5.50
N LEU A 118 -16.50 -9.93 5.72
CA LEU A 118 -17.26 -8.68 5.75
C LEU A 118 -17.56 -8.16 4.34
N TYR A 119 -18.82 -8.21 3.96
CA TYR A 119 -19.30 -7.72 2.67
C TYR A 119 -18.85 -6.28 2.36
N THR A 120 -18.91 -5.38 3.33
CA THR A 120 -18.48 -3.99 3.18
C THR A 120 -17.01 -3.88 2.82
N LEU A 121 -16.15 -4.65 3.47
CA LEU A 121 -14.70 -4.67 3.20
C LEU A 121 -14.40 -5.25 1.80
N ARG A 122 -15.11 -6.29 1.40
CA ARG A 122 -15.02 -6.85 0.04
C ARG A 122 -15.38 -5.82 -1.02
N MET A 123 -16.48 -5.10 -0.83
CA MET A 123 -16.93 -4.05 -1.75
C MET A 123 -15.94 -2.87 -1.80
N GLU A 124 -15.42 -2.45 -0.67
CA GLU A 124 -14.41 -1.39 -0.58
C GLU A 124 -13.15 -1.79 -1.34
N ASN A 125 -12.59 -2.97 -1.10
CA ASN A 125 -11.43 -3.46 -1.81
C ASN A 125 -11.68 -3.58 -3.33
N ALA A 126 -12.87 -4.03 -3.75
CA ALA A 126 -13.22 -4.11 -5.16
C ALA A 126 -13.27 -2.72 -5.84
N VAL A 127 -13.71 -1.69 -5.13
CA VAL A 127 -13.66 -0.31 -5.63
C VAL A 127 -12.21 0.19 -5.74
N ILE A 128 -11.39 -0.08 -4.74
CA ILE A 128 -9.97 0.31 -4.73
C ILE A 128 -9.22 -0.36 -5.89
N ILE A 129 -9.45 -1.66 -6.15
CA ILE A 129 -8.88 -2.38 -7.30
C ILE A 129 -9.23 -1.67 -8.62
N LYS A 130 -10.50 -1.29 -8.80
CA LYS A 130 -10.95 -0.58 -10.01
C LYS A 130 -10.28 0.78 -10.18
N ILE A 131 -10.08 1.52 -9.08
CA ILE A 131 -9.40 2.81 -9.09
C ILE A 131 -7.95 2.64 -9.54
N HIS A 132 -7.18 1.76 -8.89
CA HIS A 132 -5.77 1.54 -9.24
C HIS A 132 -5.58 1.05 -10.67
N ALA A 133 -6.43 0.13 -11.15
CA ALA A 133 -6.38 -0.34 -12.53
C ALA A 133 -6.69 0.77 -13.54
N ARG A 134 -7.66 1.66 -13.24
CA ARG A 134 -8.00 2.82 -14.07
C ARG A 134 -6.87 3.84 -14.10
N ASP A 135 -6.25 4.09 -12.95
CA ASP A 135 -5.14 5.03 -12.85
C ASP A 135 -3.94 4.53 -13.64
N LEU A 136 -3.60 3.24 -13.55
CA LEU A 136 -2.58 2.61 -14.39
C LEU A 136 -2.88 2.80 -15.89
N LEU A 137 -4.11 2.58 -16.32
CA LEU A 137 -4.50 2.77 -17.72
C LEU A 137 -4.32 4.22 -18.17
N THR A 138 -4.64 5.18 -17.32
CA THR A 138 -4.45 6.61 -17.57
C THR A 138 -2.96 6.95 -17.64
N GLN A 139 -2.15 6.41 -16.72
CA GLN A 139 -0.71 6.61 -16.67
C GLN A 139 -0.01 6.04 -17.92
N THR A 140 -0.44 4.89 -18.46
CA THR A 140 0.10 4.39 -19.73
C THR A 140 -0.15 5.35 -20.89
N SER A 141 -1.31 6.01 -20.92
CA SER A 141 -1.62 7.02 -21.93
C SER A 141 -0.71 8.23 -21.82
N PHE A 142 -0.45 8.70 -20.60
CA PHE A 142 0.49 9.77 -20.33
C PHE A 142 1.92 9.40 -20.76
N CYS A 143 2.40 8.21 -20.38
CA CYS A 143 3.72 7.72 -20.79
C CYS A 143 3.89 7.63 -22.32
N LYS A 144 2.79 7.34 -23.04
CA LYS A 144 2.79 7.32 -24.50
C LYS A 144 2.95 8.73 -25.09
N ILE A 145 2.25 9.72 -24.52
CA ILE A 145 2.34 11.13 -24.96
C ILE A 145 3.75 11.69 -24.72
N GLU A 146 4.28 11.47 -23.53
CA GLU A 146 5.61 11.95 -23.11
C GLU A 146 6.77 11.10 -23.67
N LYS A 147 6.47 10.00 -24.38
CA LYS A 147 7.47 9.09 -24.96
C LYS A 147 8.48 8.61 -23.90
N LEU A 148 7.97 8.21 -22.74
CA LEU A 148 8.82 7.74 -21.62
C LEU A 148 9.36 6.33 -21.85
N SER A 149 8.66 5.52 -22.66
CA SER A 149 9.04 4.13 -22.94
C SER A 149 8.67 3.70 -24.36
N ASN A 150 9.05 2.48 -24.74
CA ASN A 150 8.71 1.87 -26.00
C ASN A 150 7.19 1.69 -26.13
N PRO A 151 6.56 2.15 -27.24
CA PRO A 151 5.12 2.02 -27.47
C PRO A 151 4.58 0.59 -27.42
N GLU A 152 5.39 -0.40 -27.84
CA GLU A 152 4.98 -1.81 -27.84
C GLU A 152 4.82 -2.35 -26.42
N TYR A 153 5.75 -2.03 -25.52
CA TYR A 153 5.64 -2.43 -24.11
C TYR A 153 4.50 -1.73 -23.38
N LEU A 154 4.28 -0.46 -23.71
CA LEU A 154 3.12 0.29 -23.21
C LEU A 154 1.81 -0.34 -23.66
N GLN A 155 1.73 -0.80 -24.93
CA GLN A 155 0.53 -1.44 -25.45
C GLN A 155 0.29 -2.80 -24.77
N LEU A 156 1.35 -3.60 -24.59
CA LEU A 156 1.25 -4.87 -23.89
C LEU A 156 0.70 -4.73 -22.46
N LEU A 157 1.26 -3.77 -21.72
CA LEU A 157 0.76 -3.47 -20.36
C LEU A 157 -0.70 -3.01 -20.39
N ARG A 158 -1.05 -2.18 -21.36
CA ARG A 158 -2.41 -1.67 -21.52
C ARG A 158 -3.42 -2.77 -21.78
N ASP A 159 -3.09 -3.68 -22.70
CA ASP A 159 -3.95 -4.82 -23.04
C ASP A 159 -4.18 -5.71 -21.80
N GLU A 160 -3.15 -5.94 -21.00
CA GLU A 160 -3.29 -6.73 -19.75
C GLU A 160 -4.18 -6.01 -18.73
N ILE A 161 -4.04 -4.68 -18.56
CA ILE A 161 -4.90 -3.90 -17.65
C ILE A 161 -6.36 -3.92 -18.12
N GLU A 162 -6.63 -3.80 -19.42
CA GLU A 162 -7.98 -3.83 -19.98
C GLU A 162 -8.64 -5.20 -19.75
N ASN A 163 -7.92 -6.31 -20.00
CA ASN A 163 -8.36 -7.67 -19.70
C ASN A 163 -8.66 -7.88 -18.20
N PHE A 164 -7.77 -7.36 -17.34
CA PHE A 164 -7.95 -7.38 -15.90
C PHE A 164 -9.24 -6.66 -15.49
N GLN A 165 -9.49 -5.44 -15.99
CA GLN A 165 -10.69 -4.66 -15.68
C GLN A 165 -11.97 -5.39 -16.10
N GLU A 166 -11.98 -6.07 -17.25
CA GLU A 166 -13.12 -6.88 -17.68
C GLU A 166 -13.41 -8.01 -16.70
N THR A 167 -12.37 -8.67 -16.21
CA THR A 167 -12.47 -9.75 -15.22
C THR A 167 -13.05 -9.24 -13.90
N VAL A 168 -12.55 -8.12 -13.39
CA VAL A 168 -13.08 -7.47 -12.18
C VAL A 168 -14.56 -7.08 -12.33
N CYS A 169 -14.95 -6.60 -13.52
CA CYS A 169 -16.35 -6.25 -13.79
C CYS A 169 -17.28 -7.47 -13.80
N ARG A 170 -16.80 -8.63 -14.22
CA ARG A 170 -17.59 -9.88 -14.20
C ARG A 170 -17.81 -10.40 -12.79
N MET A 171 -16.80 -10.31 -11.92
CA MET A 171 -16.94 -10.72 -10.51
C MET A 171 -18.00 -9.92 -9.76
N GLY A 172 -18.12 -8.62 -10.05
CA GLY A 172 -19.13 -7.76 -9.42
C GLY A 172 -20.58 -8.00 -9.89
N LYS A 173 -20.82 -8.83 -10.91
CA LYS A 173 -22.15 -9.14 -11.44
C LYS A 173 -22.70 -10.50 -10.97
N GLY A 174 -21.88 -11.27 -10.27
CA GLY A 174 -22.21 -12.62 -9.80
C GLY A 174 -22.64 -12.71 -8.33
N VAL A 175 -22.99 -11.56 -7.69
CA VAL A 175 -23.49 -11.50 -6.31
C VAL A 175 -24.94 -11.05 -6.32
#